data_7548c070941af018dc97b5f575e1dc3e
#
_entry.id   7548c070941af018dc97b5f575e1dc3e
#
_cell.length_a   1.000
_cell.length_b   1.000
_cell.length_c   1.000
_cell.angle_alpha   90.00
_cell.angle_beta   90.00
_cell.angle_gamma   90.00
#
_symmetry.space_group_name_H-M   'P 1'
#
loop_
_entity.id
_entity.type
_entity.pdbx_description
1 polymer ?
#
loop_
_entity_poly.entity_id
_entity_poly.type
_entity_poly.pdbx_seq_one_letter_code
_entity_poly.pdbx_strand_id
1 'polypeptide(L)'
;ACHENALVVTSAPKADNLLTQVWREIGGMWPKFKSMFPEAELLTGKVRMLPGEGEKEAWTAMAFVAGVGADEEAAQKAAGFHRAHMLIITEDTPGIDPAIMTSFAHTRTDDHNLHLALGNPDHIHDSLHRFGFDEHERPRMGVKTLRVSALDHPNIVTGTSVIPGAIGPRRLLERTEEFGKGTRLYDSRVRGIC
;
A
#
# COMPACT_ATOMS: atom_id res chain seq x y z
N ALA A 1 -15.66 4.22 -4.07
CA ALA A 1 -16.82 4.34 -3.19
C ALA A 1 -16.73 5.68 -2.50
N CYS A 2 -17.67 6.53 -2.76
CA CYS A 2 -17.66 7.87 -2.18
C CYS A 2 -18.56 7.84 -0.94
N HIS A 3 -17.96 7.54 0.19
CA HIS A 3 -18.61 7.78 1.47
C HIS A 3 -18.34 9.22 1.88
N GLU A 4 -19.35 9.91 2.36
CA GLU A 4 -19.19 11.22 2.96
C GLU A 4 -18.17 11.15 4.11
N ASN A 5 -17.32 12.16 4.25
CA ASN A 5 -16.25 12.22 5.25
C ASN A 5 -15.24 11.05 5.22
N ALA A 6 -15.03 10.41 4.06
CA ALA A 6 -14.01 9.37 3.93
C ALA A 6 -12.59 9.96 3.92
N LEU A 7 -11.65 9.20 4.49
CA LEU A 7 -10.23 9.48 4.44
C LEU A 7 -9.48 8.30 3.80
N VAL A 8 -8.66 8.59 2.79
CA VAL A 8 -7.70 7.64 2.26
C VAL A 8 -6.29 8.14 2.59
N VAL A 9 -5.50 7.32 3.27
CA VAL A 9 -4.09 7.59 3.54
C VAL A 9 -3.25 6.64 2.72
N THR A 10 -2.44 7.16 1.79
CA THR A 10 -1.42 6.37 1.10
C THR A 10 -0.08 6.61 1.76
N SER A 11 0.65 5.57 2.09
CA SER A 11 1.91 5.68 2.81
C SER A 11 3.00 4.80 2.19
N ALA A 12 4.23 5.28 2.22
CA ALA A 12 5.42 4.52 1.82
C ALA A 12 6.63 4.94 2.67
N PRO A 13 7.70 4.13 2.71
CA PRO A 13 8.90 4.46 3.48
C PRO A 13 9.61 5.73 3.01
N LYS A 14 9.48 6.07 1.73
CA LYS A 14 10.18 7.20 1.11
C LYS A 14 9.20 8.09 0.33
N ALA A 15 9.38 9.41 0.46
CA ALA A 15 8.58 10.39 -0.26
C ALA A 15 8.64 10.21 -1.78
N ASP A 16 9.84 9.96 -2.32
CA ASP A 16 10.02 9.78 -3.76
C ASP A 16 9.22 8.59 -4.29
N ASN A 17 9.24 7.43 -3.62
CA ASN A 17 8.45 6.27 -4.05
C ASN A 17 6.96 6.61 -4.04
N LEU A 18 6.49 7.24 -2.98
CA LEU A 18 5.08 7.60 -2.82
C LEU A 18 4.62 8.59 -3.91
N LEU A 19 5.38 9.65 -4.13
CA LEU A 19 5.01 10.71 -5.08
C LEU A 19 5.23 10.31 -6.55
N THR A 20 6.35 9.64 -6.86
CA THR A 20 6.71 9.30 -8.25
C THR A 20 6.07 8.01 -8.75
N GLN A 21 5.62 7.13 -7.88
CA GLN A 21 4.94 5.88 -8.26
C GLN A 21 3.43 6.01 -8.03
N VAL A 22 2.98 6.06 -6.78
CA VAL A 22 1.55 6.05 -6.44
C VAL A 22 0.84 7.32 -6.93
N TRP A 23 1.36 8.49 -6.58
CA TRP A 23 0.70 9.76 -6.89
C TRP A 23 0.85 10.19 -8.35
N ARG A 24 1.87 9.73 -9.05
CA ARG A 24 1.97 9.90 -10.50
C ARG A 24 0.84 9.17 -11.23
N GLU A 25 0.53 7.93 -10.82
CA GLU A 25 -0.57 7.16 -11.42
C GLU A 25 -1.93 7.77 -11.10
N ILE A 26 -2.13 8.27 -9.87
CA ILE A 26 -3.33 9.04 -9.50
C ILE A 26 -3.45 10.27 -10.41
N GLY A 27 -2.35 11.01 -10.64
CA GLY A 27 -2.30 12.14 -11.56
C GLY A 27 -2.65 11.77 -13.00
N GLY A 28 -2.19 10.62 -13.48
CA GLY A 28 -2.54 10.08 -14.80
C GLY A 28 -4.03 9.79 -14.98
N MET A 29 -4.69 9.34 -13.91
CA MET A 29 -6.15 9.09 -13.90
C MET A 29 -6.99 10.34 -13.62
N TRP A 30 -6.36 11.44 -13.21
CA TRP A 30 -7.03 12.65 -12.78
C TRP A 30 -8.03 13.24 -13.79
N PRO A 31 -7.75 13.34 -15.09
CA PRO A 31 -8.71 13.92 -16.05
C PRO A 31 -10.04 13.18 -16.05
N LYS A 32 -10.01 11.84 -15.99
CA LYS A 32 -11.21 11.01 -15.92
C LYS A 32 -11.92 11.20 -14.59
N PHE A 33 -11.18 11.24 -13.50
CA PHE A 33 -11.73 11.46 -12.17
C PHE A 33 -12.40 12.84 -12.04
N LYS A 34 -11.72 13.90 -12.49
CA LYS A 34 -12.24 15.28 -12.48
C LYS A 34 -13.52 15.44 -13.30
N SER A 35 -13.70 14.67 -14.39
CA SER A 35 -14.94 14.70 -15.17
C SER A 35 -16.14 14.11 -14.41
N MET A 36 -15.90 13.18 -13.48
CA MET A 36 -16.95 12.61 -12.63
C MET A 36 -17.21 13.42 -11.36
N PHE A 37 -16.19 14.15 -10.88
CA PHE A 37 -16.23 14.94 -9.65
C PHE A 37 -15.65 16.34 -9.90
N PRO A 38 -16.44 17.23 -10.52
CA PRO A 38 -15.96 18.56 -10.91
C PRO A 38 -15.47 19.43 -9.74
N GLU A 39 -15.96 19.21 -8.54
CA GLU A 39 -15.59 19.94 -7.32
C GLU A 39 -14.29 19.44 -6.67
N ALA A 40 -13.78 18.27 -7.13
CA ALA A 40 -12.55 17.73 -6.56
C ALA A 40 -11.31 18.52 -7.01
N GLU A 41 -10.30 18.58 -6.15
CA GLU A 41 -9.01 19.20 -6.40
C GLU A 41 -7.88 18.21 -6.22
N LEU A 42 -6.89 18.27 -7.13
CA LEU A 42 -5.61 17.55 -7.01
C LEU A 42 -4.52 18.55 -6.61
N LEU A 43 -3.90 18.27 -5.48
CA LEU A 43 -2.73 18.99 -4.97
C LEU A 43 -1.54 18.00 -4.91
N THR A 44 -0.34 18.49 -4.61
CA THR A 44 0.82 17.61 -4.40
C THR A 44 0.56 16.67 -3.22
N GLY A 45 0.43 15.37 -3.49
CA GLY A 45 0.18 14.36 -2.46
C GLY A 45 -1.17 14.49 -1.74
N LYS A 46 -2.13 15.20 -2.33
CA LYS A 46 -3.49 15.31 -1.76
C LYS A 46 -4.54 15.44 -2.87
N VAL A 47 -5.61 14.67 -2.77
CA VAL A 47 -6.88 14.90 -3.48
C VAL A 47 -7.92 15.23 -2.42
N ARG A 48 -8.74 16.24 -2.66
CA ARG A 48 -9.86 16.57 -1.79
C ARG A 48 -11.11 16.87 -2.61
N MET A 49 -12.27 16.57 -2.04
CA MET A 49 -13.55 17.08 -2.50
C MET A 49 -13.81 18.38 -1.75
N LEU A 50 -14.08 19.46 -2.48
CA LEU A 50 -14.51 20.69 -1.88
C LEU A 50 -15.96 20.54 -1.41
N PRO A 51 -16.26 20.93 -0.19
CA PRO A 51 -17.63 20.91 0.30
C PRO A 51 -18.45 21.98 -0.41
N GLY A 52 -19.76 21.75 -0.52
CA GLY A 52 -20.72 22.81 -0.81
C GLY A 52 -20.69 23.91 0.25
N GLU A 53 -21.36 25.04 0.01
CA GLU A 53 -21.40 26.14 0.98
C GLU A 53 -21.82 25.67 2.38
N GLY A 54 -20.91 25.85 3.36
CA GLY A 54 -21.15 25.50 4.77
C GLY A 54 -20.77 24.11 5.23
N GLU A 55 -20.24 23.22 4.35
CA GLU A 55 -19.82 21.87 4.71
C GLU A 55 -18.31 21.74 4.94
N LYS A 56 -17.90 20.80 5.81
CA LYS A 56 -16.49 20.39 5.98
C LYS A 56 -16.06 19.50 4.82
N GLU A 57 -14.74 19.33 4.59
CA GLU A 57 -14.20 18.45 3.53
C GLU A 57 -14.99 17.14 3.45
N ALA A 58 -15.67 16.91 2.32
CA ALA A 58 -16.53 15.74 2.16
C ALA A 58 -15.73 14.43 2.14
N TRP A 59 -14.54 14.41 1.49
CA TRP A 59 -13.57 13.33 1.58
C TRP A 59 -12.17 13.80 1.15
N THR A 60 -11.16 13.09 1.59
CA THR A 60 -9.75 13.40 1.31
C THR A 60 -8.96 12.13 1.06
N ALA A 61 -8.08 12.15 0.06
CA ALA A 61 -6.97 11.21 -0.07
C ALA A 61 -5.65 11.96 0.10
N MET A 62 -4.70 11.41 0.84
CA MET A 62 -3.43 12.09 1.13
C MET A 62 -2.23 11.15 1.20
N ALA A 63 -1.05 11.71 0.89
CA ALA A 63 0.24 11.06 1.06
C ALA A 63 0.76 11.24 2.49
N PHE A 64 1.37 10.20 3.04
CA PHE A 64 2.02 10.21 4.34
C PHE A 64 3.32 9.37 4.30
N VAL A 65 4.45 9.97 4.58
CA VAL A 65 5.75 9.26 4.58
C VAL A 65 6.01 8.63 5.94
N ALA A 66 6.43 7.36 5.96
CA ALA A 66 6.46 6.53 7.17
C ALA A 66 7.67 5.58 7.24
N GLY A 67 8.85 6.00 6.78
CA GLY A 67 10.07 5.17 6.75
C GLY A 67 10.59 4.80 8.14
N VAL A 68 11.42 3.76 8.18
CA VAL A 68 12.13 3.34 9.40
C VAL A 68 12.98 4.49 9.95
N GLY A 69 12.91 4.71 11.26
CA GLY A 69 13.52 5.86 11.93
C GLY A 69 12.67 7.12 11.87
N ALA A 70 11.39 7.00 11.49
CA ALA A 70 10.45 8.09 11.63
C ALA A 70 10.40 8.55 13.10
N ASP A 71 10.33 9.86 13.27
CA ASP A 71 10.30 10.44 14.61
C ASP A 71 8.95 10.25 15.32
N GLU A 72 8.94 10.60 16.61
CA GLU A 72 7.72 10.51 17.43
C GLU A 72 6.60 11.40 16.88
N GLU A 73 6.93 12.52 16.23
CA GLU A 73 5.96 13.41 15.60
C GLU A 73 5.22 12.71 14.46
N ALA A 74 5.93 11.95 13.61
CA ALA A 74 5.33 11.17 12.54
C ALA A 74 4.36 10.09 13.09
N ALA A 75 4.74 9.41 14.16
CA ALA A 75 3.88 8.42 14.82
C ALA A 75 2.64 9.05 15.44
N GLN A 76 2.77 10.22 16.09
CA GLN A 76 1.65 10.98 16.63
C GLN A 76 0.72 11.49 15.52
N LYS A 77 1.28 11.96 14.41
CA LYS A 77 0.49 12.39 13.25
C LYS A 77 -0.29 11.23 12.64
N ALA A 78 0.32 10.05 12.53
CA ALA A 78 -0.35 8.83 12.09
C ALA A 78 -1.51 8.44 13.03
N ALA A 79 -1.31 8.56 14.34
CA ALA A 79 -2.35 8.33 15.35
C ALA A 79 -3.50 9.33 15.31
N GLY A 80 -3.31 10.50 14.68
CA GLY A 80 -4.33 11.53 14.51
C GLY A 80 -5.31 11.31 13.36
N PHE A 81 -5.14 10.28 12.54
CA PHE A 81 -6.07 9.99 11.45
C PHE A 81 -7.34 9.31 11.96
N HIS A 82 -8.45 10.02 11.94
CA HIS A 82 -9.75 9.49 12.35
C HIS A 82 -10.86 9.91 11.39
N ARG A 83 -11.62 8.94 10.90
CA ARG A 83 -12.84 9.13 10.13
C ARG A 83 -13.73 7.89 10.29
N ALA A 84 -15.04 8.06 10.11
CA ALA A 84 -15.99 6.95 10.09
C ALA A 84 -15.66 5.95 8.96
N HIS A 85 -15.23 6.45 7.81
CA HIS A 85 -14.78 5.64 6.67
C HIS A 85 -13.32 5.95 6.37
N MET A 86 -12.43 5.00 6.60
CA MET A 86 -11.00 5.20 6.38
C MET A 86 -10.38 4.01 5.64
N LEU A 87 -9.52 4.32 4.67
CA LEU A 87 -8.68 3.34 4.00
C LEU A 87 -7.22 3.78 4.13
N ILE A 88 -6.42 2.96 4.78
CA ILE A 88 -4.97 3.11 4.81
C ILE A 88 -4.38 2.16 3.78
N ILE A 89 -3.48 2.66 2.93
CA ILE A 89 -2.74 1.87 1.94
C ILE A 89 -1.26 2.09 2.22
N THR A 90 -0.55 1.04 2.64
CA THR A 90 0.91 1.09 2.81
C THR A 90 1.59 0.35 1.67
N GLU A 91 2.44 1.06 0.94
CA GLU A 91 3.29 0.55 -0.15
C GLU A 91 4.70 0.33 0.37
N ASP A 92 5.42 -0.68 -0.15
CA ASP A 92 6.71 -1.12 0.40
C ASP A 92 6.66 -1.31 1.92
N THR A 93 5.59 -1.93 2.40
CA THR A 93 5.29 -2.07 3.83
C THR A 93 6.43 -2.64 4.68
N PRO A 94 7.31 -3.54 4.19
CA PRO A 94 8.48 -3.99 4.96
C PRO A 94 9.37 -2.84 5.47
N GLY A 95 9.44 -1.73 4.74
CA GLY A 95 10.21 -0.54 5.09
C GLY A 95 9.46 0.50 5.94
N ILE A 96 8.19 0.27 6.27
CA ILE A 96 7.41 1.16 7.15
C ILE A 96 7.86 0.96 8.61
N ASP A 97 7.99 2.06 9.33
CA ASP A 97 8.33 2.02 10.76
C ASP A 97 7.27 1.27 11.57
N PRO A 98 7.66 0.30 12.43
CA PRO A 98 6.70 -0.47 13.25
C PRO A 98 5.84 0.40 14.18
N ALA A 99 6.36 1.54 14.68
CA ALA A 99 5.58 2.45 15.51
C ALA A 99 4.45 3.11 14.72
N ILE A 100 4.70 3.45 13.45
CA ILE A 100 3.67 3.98 12.55
C ILE A 100 2.62 2.92 12.20
N MET A 101 3.03 1.68 11.93
CA MET A 101 2.08 0.57 11.73
C MET A 101 1.19 0.36 12.95
N THR A 102 1.76 0.49 14.16
CA THR A 102 1.00 0.45 15.42
C THR A 102 0.02 1.62 15.52
N SER A 103 0.45 2.83 15.18
CA SER A 103 -0.42 4.01 15.16
C SER A 103 -1.58 3.83 14.18
N PHE A 104 -1.31 3.33 12.96
CA PHE A 104 -2.36 2.99 11.98
C PHE A 104 -3.33 1.91 12.48
N ALA A 105 -2.84 0.93 13.26
CA ALA A 105 -3.71 -0.06 13.85
C ALA A 105 -4.67 0.56 14.90
N HIS A 106 -4.17 1.50 15.70
CA HIS A 106 -4.97 2.18 16.73
C HIS A 106 -5.98 3.18 16.16
N THR A 107 -5.73 3.76 14.97
CA THR A 107 -6.68 4.68 14.34
C THR A 107 -7.90 3.98 13.74
N ARG A 108 -7.80 2.67 13.49
CA ARG A 108 -8.90 1.87 12.93
C ARG A 108 -9.84 1.44 14.05
N THR A 109 -10.77 2.30 14.40
CA THR A 109 -11.71 2.11 15.52
C THR A 109 -13.11 1.68 15.09
N ASP A 110 -13.38 1.65 13.77
CA ASP A 110 -14.66 1.30 13.17
C ASP A 110 -14.50 0.15 12.17
N ASP A 111 -15.54 -0.64 11.98
CA ASP A 111 -15.56 -1.78 11.03
C ASP A 111 -15.37 -1.33 9.57
N HIS A 112 -15.63 -0.05 9.26
CA HIS A 112 -15.39 0.55 7.95
C HIS A 112 -13.98 1.11 7.76
N ASN A 113 -13.11 0.91 8.75
CA ASN A 113 -11.71 1.33 8.68
C ASN A 113 -10.82 0.19 8.21
N LEU A 114 -10.39 0.28 6.97
CA LEU A 114 -9.64 -0.77 6.29
C LEU A 114 -8.14 -0.40 6.18
N HIS A 115 -7.28 -1.41 6.16
CA HIS A 115 -5.85 -1.25 5.87
C HIS A 115 -5.42 -2.30 4.84
N LEU A 116 -4.86 -1.82 3.73
CA LEU A 116 -4.22 -2.62 2.69
C LEU A 116 -2.71 -2.44 2.80
N ALA A 117 -2.00 -3.51 3.16
CA ALA A 117 -0.55 -3.52 3.23
C ALA A 117 0.02 -4.28 2.02
N LEU A 118 0.89 -3.63 1.26
CA LEU A 118 1.49 -4.12 0.03
C LEU A 118 3.01 -4.15 0.14
N GLY A 119 3.65 -5.14 -0.46
CA GLY A 119 5.10 -5.20 -0.53
C GLY A 119 5.62 -6.60 -0.81
N ASN A 120 6.93 -6.70 -1.01
CA ASN A 120 7.62 -7.99 -1.04
C ASN A 120 8.01 -8.38 0.38
N PRO A 121 7.69 -9.59 0.85
CA PRO A 121 8.05 -10.01 2.20
C PRO A 121 9.58 -10.21 2.28
N ASP A 122 10.27 -9.31 2.96
CA ASP A 122 11.73 -9.35 3.05
C ASP A 122 12.22 -10.14 4.27
N HIS A 123 11.48 -10.09 5.38
CA HIS A 123 11.86 -10.73 6.63
C HIS A 123 10.65 -11.02 7.50
N ILE A 124 10.67 -12.17 8.23
CA ILE A 124 9.63 -12.55 9.20
C ILE A 124 9.40 -11.53 10.34
N HIS A 125 10.31 -10.56 10.49
CA HIS A 125 10.19 -9.48 11.48
C HIS A 125 9.88 -8.12 10.85
N ASP A 126 9.69 -8.04 9.53
CA ASP A 126 9.32 -6.78 8.89
C ASP A 126 7.86 -6.41 9.15
N SER A 127 7.52 -5.17 8.84
CA SER A 127 6.19 -4.63 9.11
C SER A 127 5.09 -5.31 8.29
N LEU A 128 5.38 -5.81 7.09
CA LEU A 128 4.42 -6.54 6.27
C LEU A 128 4.10 -7.91 6.87
N HIS A 129 5.14 -8.67 7.27
CA HIS A 129 4.94 -9.97 7.89
C HIS A 129 4.17 -9.84 9.20
N ARG A 130 4.60 -8.92 10.09
CA ARG A 130 3.94 -8.65 11.37
C ARG A 130 2.51 -8.12 11.23
N PHE A 131 2.17 -7.53 10.09
CA PHE A 131 0.79 -7.14 9.80
C PHE A 131 -0.10 -8.37 9.58
N GLY A 132 0.40 -9.41 8.90
CA GLY A 132 -0.33 -10.64 8.60
C GLY A 132 -0.29 -11.71 9.68
N PHE A 133 0.79 -11.76 10.46
CA PHE A 133 1.09 -12.84 11.40
C PHE A 133 1.46 -12.31 12.79
N ASP A 134 1.21 -13.12 13.82
CA ASP A 134 1.63 -12.83 15.19
C ASP A 134 3.08 -13.32 15.44
N GLU A 135 3.56 -13.16 16.68
CA GLU A 135 4.90 -13.58 17.11
C GLU A 135 5.14 -15.10 17.10
N HIS A 136 4.06 -15.89 16.97
CA HIS A 136 4.09 -17.35 16.86
C HIS A 136 3.81 -17.83 15.43
N GLU A 137 3.98 -16.96 14.41
CA GLU A 137 3.73 -17.25 13.01
C GLU A 137 2.28 -17.67 12.69
N ARG A 138 1.32 -17.32 13.55
CA ARG A 138 -0.11 -17.62 13.33
C ARG A 138 -0.76 -16.45 12.60
N PRO A 139 -1.63 -16.70 11.61
CA PRO A 139 -2.39 -15.64 10.96
C PRO A 139 -3.16 -14.80 11.97
N ARG A 140 -3.05 -13.47 11.85
CA ARG A 140 -3.81 -12.56 12.73
C ARG A 140 -5.29 -12.60 12.37
N MET A 141 -6.13 -12.65 13.40
CA MET A 141 -7.58 -12.59 13.21
C MET A 141 -7.98 -11.27 12.53
N GLY A 142 -8.91 -11.35 11.57
CA GLY A 142 -9.39 -10.19 10.82
C GLY A 142 -8.44 -9.72 9.71
N VAL A 143 -7.29 -10.37 9.51
CA VAL A 143 -6.37 -10.06 8.41
C VAL A 143 -6.46 -11.13 7.34
N LYS A 144 -6.73 -10.70 6.08
CA LYS A 144 -6.68 -11.58 4.92
C LYS A 144 -5.36 -11.38 4.19
N THR A 145 -4.54 -12.41 4.17
CA THR A 145 -3.28 -12.42 3.42
C THR A 145 -3.49 -12.97 2.02
N LEU A 146 -3.04 -12.22 1.02
CA LEU A 146 -3.00 -12.63 -0.38
C LEU A 146 -1.53 -12.70 -0.82
N ARG A 147 -1.12 -13.87 -1.27
CA ARG A 147 0.20 -14.08 -1.85
C ARG A 147 0.09 -14.01 -3.38
N VAL A 148 0.94 -13.21 -3.99
CA VAL A 148 1.08 -13.12 -5.44
C VAL A 148 2.48 -13.62 -5.82
N SER A 149 2.54 -14.76 -6.49
CA SER A 149 3.80 -15.34 -6.96
C SER A 149 4.04 -14.98 -8.43
N ALA A 150 5.29 -14.66 -8.78
CA ALA A 150 5.66 -14.49 -10.19
C ALA A 150 5.43 -15.78 -11.01
N LEU A 151 5.47 -16.96 -10.37
CA LEU A 151 5.22 -18.24 -11.02
C LEU A 151 3.77 -18.38 -11.51
N ASP A 152 2.82 -17.70 -10.86
CA ASP A 152 1.40 -17.73 -11.19
C ASP A 152 0.99 -16.62 -12.16
N HIS A 153 1.95 -15.74 -12.56
CA HIS A 153 1.68 -14.63 -13.45
C HIS A 153 1.26 -15.12 -14.86
N PRO A 154 0.24 -14.51 -15.51
CA PRO A 154 -0.25 -14.95 -16.83
C PRO A 154 0.84 -15.13 -17.89
N ASN A 155 1.82 -14.21 -17.97
CA ASN A 155 2.94 -14.31 -18.92
C ASN A 155 3.80 -15.56 -18.69
N ILE A 156 3.91 -16.02 -17.45
CA ILE A 156 4.70 -17.19 -17.08
C ILE A 156 3.91 -18.46 -17.36
N VAL A 157 2.66 -18.51 -16.93
CA VAL A 157 1.78 -19.66 -17.11
C VAL A 157 1.53 -19.97 -18.59
N THR A 158 1.34 -18.92 -19.41
CA THR A 158 1.09 -19.07 -20.85
C THR A 158 2.37 -19.16 -21.69
N GLY A 159 3.52 -18.80 -21.13
CA GLY A 159 4.78 -18.70 -21.87
C GLY A 159 4.85 -17.53 -22.87
N THR A 160 3.88 -16.61 -22.83
CA THR A 160 3.76 -15.49 -23.79
C THR A 160 3.54 -14.16 -23.06
N SER A 161 3.82 -13.04 -23.75
CA SER A 161 3.60 -11.69 -23.18
C SER A 161 2.12 -11.28 -23.28
N VAL A 162 1.28 -11.83 -22.42
CA VAL A 162 -0.14 -11.48 -22.33
C VAL A 162 -0.33 -10.07 -21.73
N ILE A 163 0.50 -9.73 -20.74
CA ILE A 163 0.50 -8.42 -20.08
C ILE A 163 1.83 -7.73 -20.41
N PRO A 164 1.83 -6.74 -21.31
CA PRO A 164 3.04 -5.99 -21.68
C PRO A 164 3.64 -5.27 -20.45
N GLY A 165 4.97 -5.25 -20.36
CA GLY A 165 5.69 -4.59 -19.27
C GLY A 165 5.78 -5.38 -17.96
N ALA A 166 5.02 -6.47 -17.81
CA ALA A 166 5.15 -7.37 -16.67
C ALA A 166 6.23 -8.45 -16.90
N ILE A 167 6.56 -9.19 -15.82
CA ILE A 167 7.57 -10.25 -15.88
C ILE A 167 7.24 -11.28 -16.97
N GLY A 168 8.22 -11.60 -17.82
CA GLY A 168 8.11 -12.66 -18.82
C GLY A 168 8.97 -13.88 -18.47
N PRO A 169 8.82 -15.01 -19.21
CA PRO A 169 9.51 -16.29 -18.91
C PRO A 169 11.03 -16.15 -18.87
N ARG A 170 11.62 -15.41 -19.84
CA ARG A 170 13.06 -15.14 -19.87
C ARG A 170 13.53 -14.41 -18.62
N ARG A 171 12.83 -13.35 -18.22
CA ARG A 171 13.20 -12.57 -17.04
C ARG A 171 13.04 -13.37 -15.75
N LEU A 172 12.05 -14.25 -15.67
CA LEU A 172 11.91 -15.16 -14.54
C LEU A 172 13.08 -16.14 -14.45
N LEU A 173 13.55 -16.66 -15.59
CA LEU A 173 14.71 -17.55 -15.62
C LEU A 173 15.96 -16.83 -15.12
N GLU A 174 16.25 -15.64 -15.65
CA GLU A 174 17.36 -14.78 -15.21
C GLU A 174 17.31 -14.52 -13.69
N ARG A 175 16.12 -14.20 -13.15
CA ARG A 175 15.93 -13.99 -11.71
C ARG A 175 16.12 -15.27 -10.90
N THR A 176 15.71 -16.40 -11.44
CA THR A 176 15.90 -17.71 -10.78
C THR A 176 17.38 -18.06 -10.66
N GLU A 177 18.17 -17.77 -11.70
CA GLU A 177 19.62 -17.95 -11.69
C GLU A 177 20.33 -16.95 -10.77
N GLU A 178 19.94 -15.67 -10.84
CA GLU A 178 20.49 -14.58 -10.02
C GLU A 178 20.27 -14.81 -8.52
N PHE A 179 19.05 -15.18 -8.13
CA PHE A 179 18.69 -15.32 -6.71
C PHE A 179 18.98 -16.71 -6.15
N GLY A 180 19.05 -17.74 -7.01
CA GLY A 180 19.23 -19.14 -6.62
C GLY A 180 17.95 -19.77 -6.09
N LYS A 181 17.41 -20.74 -6.81
CA LYS A 181 16.20 -21.46 -6.42
C LYS A 181 16.34 -22.08 -5.03
N GLY A 182 15.36 -21.85 -4.16
CA GLY A 182 15.36 -22.34 -2.78
C GLY A 182 16.08 -21.42 -1.79
N THR A 183 16.61 -20.28 -2.23
CA THR A 183 17.12 -19.26 -1.32
C THR A 183 15.98 -18.37 -0.82
N ARG A 184 16.20 -17.72 0.31
CA ARG A 184 15.26 -16.73 0.87
C ARG A 184 14.98 -15.59 -0.10
N LEU A 185 16.00 -15.12 -0.84
CA LEU A 185 15.82 -14.05 -1.82
C LEU A 185 14.90 -14.50 -2.98
N TYR A 186 15.06 -15.74 -3.44
CA TYR A 186 14.14 -16.32 -4.43
C TYR A 186 12.72 -16.45 -3.88
N ASP A 187 12.57 -16.93 -2.64
CA ASP A 187 11.27 -17.07 -2.00
C ASP A 187 10.58 -15.71 -1.86
N SER A 188 11.26 -14.69 -1.37
CA SER A 188 10.73 -13.34 -1.27
C SER A 188 10.39 -12.70 -2.62
N ARG A 189 11.35 -12.71 -3.57
CA ARG A 189 11.25 -11.90 -4.80
C ARG A 189 10.53 -12.61 -5.96
N VAL A 190 10.44 -13.93 -5.92
CA VAL A 190 9.78 -14.74 -6.98
C VAL A 190 8.51 -15.38 -6.47
N ARG A 191 8.54 -15.97 -5.28
CA ARG A 191 7.39 -16.70 -4.73
C ARG A 191 6.47 -15.85 -3.84
N GLY A 192 6.91 -14.68 -3.38
CA GLY A 192 6.15 -13.81 -2.47
C GLY A 192 5.94 -14.44 -1.09
N ILE A 193 6.97 -15.10 -0.54
CA ILE A 193 6.96 -15.71 0.79
C ILE A 193 8.22 -15.33 1.57
N CYS A 194 8.11 -15.22 2.91
CA CYS A 194 9.25 -15.12 3.82
C CYS A 194 9.89 -16.48 4.06
#